data_1c721b9428b4965a9ee02c0d4406c039
#
_entry.id   1c721b9428b4965a9ee02c0d4406c039
#
_cell.length_a   1.000
_cell.length_b   1.000
_cell.length_c   1.000
_cell.angle_alpha   90.00
_cell.angle_beta   90.00
_cell.angle_gamma   90.00
#
_symmetry.space_group_name_H-M   'P 1'
#
loop_
_entity.id
_entity.type
_entity.pdbx_description
1 polymer ?
#
loop_
_entity_poly.entity_id
_entity_poly.type
_entity_poly.pdbx_seq_one_letter_code
_entity_poly.pdbx_strand_id
1 'polypeptide(L)'
;MRENKPQRHTEERRSPCEINHLFGGASCVEAAKEKVDGLILCERHALEVKLEGQIECWGEMLLHIDLWSREATRREREDVVELLEVQRIEATSARQRAYEDLDTLRSETPWEHKEPPTTRGSLLLLPPGGARQLSGGLRRLRRR
;
A
#
# COMPACT_ATOMS: atom_id res chain seq x y z
N MET A 1 8.90 17.59 57.89
CA MET A 1 9.56 17.86 56.59
C MET A 1 9.33 16.67 55.69
N ARG A 2 8.49 16.82 54.70
CA ARG A 2 8.30 15.74 53.71
C ARG A 2 9.27 15.98 52.58
N GLU A 3 10.22 15.07 52.40
CA GLU A 3 11.11 15.06 51.29
C GLU A 3 10.29 14.81 50.00
N ASN A 4 10.21 15.83 49.17
CA ASN A 4 9.73 15.69 47.83
C ASN A 4 10.73 14.88 47.04
N LYS A 5 10.52 13.56 46.95
CA LYS A 5 11.23 12.73 45.96
C LYS A 5 10.85 13.26 44.58
N PRO A 6 11.84 13.66 43.75
CA PRO A 6 11.54 13.97 42.37
C PRO A 6 10.94 12.71 41.73
N GLN A 7 9.71 12.80 41.27
CA GLN A 7 9.14 11.80 40.37
C GLN A 7 10.10 11.76 39.18
N ARG A 8 10.91 10.69 39.13
CA ARG A 8 11.57 10.33 37.89
C ARG A 8 10.43 10.05 36.91
N HIS A 9 10.15 11.00 36.04
CA HIS A 9 9.46 10.70 34.82
C HIS A 9 10.28 9.60 34.16
N THR A 10 9.82 8.38 34.28
CA THR A 10 10.25 7.29 33.40
C THR A 10 9.90 7.79 32.02
N GLU A 11 10.90 8.31 31.30
CA GLU A 11 10.79 8.43 29.87
C GLU A 11 10.40 7.04 29.39
N GLU A 12 9.11 6.87 29.12
CA GLU A 12 8.64 5.69 28.40
C GLU A 12 9.54 5.59 27.18
N ARG A 13 10.42 4.60 27.19
CA ARG A 13 11.26 4.27 26.04
C ARG A 13 10.29 3.92 24.93
N ARG A 14 9.92 4.93 24.15
CA ARG A 14 9.05 4.76 22.99
C ARG A 14 9.78 3.81 22.06
N SER A 15 9.14 2.69 21.75
CA SER A 15 9.67 1.72 20.81
C SER A 15 9.89 2.40 19.46
N PRO A 16 11.00 2.12 18.76
CA PRO A 16 11.21 2.63 17.42
C PRO A 16 10.19 2.03 16.44
N CYS A 17 9.94 2.74 15.35
CA CYS A 17 9.10 2.27 14.25
C CYS A 17 9.66 0.98 13.64
N GLU A 18 8.84 -0.04 13.50
CA GLU A 18 9.21 -1.36 12.99
C GLU A 18 9.15 -1.48 11.47
N ILE A 19 9.10 -0.38 10.74
CA ILE A 19 9.01 -0.37 9.26
C ILE A 19 10.14 -1.16 8.59
N ASN A 20 11.28 -1.26 9.24
CA ASN A 20 12.43 -2.00 8.73
C ASN A 20 12.13 -3.49 8.49
N HIS A 21 11.17 -4.04 9.23
CA HIS A 21 10.73 -5.43 9.07
C HIS A 21 9.95 -5.66 7.77
N LEU A 22 9.35 -4.60 7.20
CA LEU A 22 8.60 -4.69 5.95
C LEU A 22 9.48 -4.47 4.72
N PHE A 23 10.42 -3.53 4.78
CA PHE A 23 11.14 -3.06 3.59
C PHE A 23 12.67 -3.27 3.64
N GLY A 24 13.16 -4.10 4.54
CA GLY A 24 14.52 -4.62 4.56
C GLY A 24 15.63 -3.60 4.33
N GLY A 25 15.79 -2.60 5.18
CA GLY A 25 16.91 -1.67 5.10
C GLY A 25 16.60 -0.18 5.28
N ALA A 26 15.33 0.22 5.23
CA ALA A 26 14.95 1.58 5.56
C ALA A 26 14.87 1.73 7.09
N SER A 27 15.81 2.45 7.70
CA SER A 27 15.76 2.73 9.14
C SER A 27 14.89 3.95 9.41
N CYS A 28 13.82 3.77 10.19
CA CYS A 28 13.02 4.84 10.73
C CYS A 28 13.36 5.05 12.20
N VAL A 29 13.74 6.27 12.54
CA VAL A 29 14.10 6.65 13.92
C VAL A 29 12.92 7.26 14.69
N GLU A 30 11.79 7.43 14.04
CA GLU A 30 10.60 8.00 14.67
C GLU A 30 9.97 7.03 15.67
N ALA A 31 9.37 7.61 16.71
CA ALA A 31 8.68 6.82 17.73
C ALA A 31 7.45 6.14 17.15
N ALA A 32 7.29 4.87 17.44
CA ALA A 32 6.08 4.11 17.10
C ALA A 32 4.88 4.63 17.89
N LYS A 33 3.75 4.79 17.22
CA LYS A 33 2.51 5.29 17.80
C LYS A 33 1.32 4.36 17.61
N GLU A 34 1.33 3.56 16.57
CA GLU A 34 0.17 2.77 16.16
C GLU A 34 0.56 1.35 15.75
N LYS A 35 -0.29 0.40 16.08
CA LYS A 35 -0.12 -0.99 15.65
C LYS A 35 -0.96 -1.24 14.40
N VAL A 36 -0.29 -1.61 13.31
CA VAL A 36 -0.91 -1.96 12.03
C VAL A 36 -0.34 -3.29 11.56
N ASP A 37 -1.20 -4.23 11.24
CA ASP A 37 -0.82 -5.59 10.75
C ASP A 37 0.25 -6.30 11.60
N GLY A 38 0.15 -6.14 12.92
CA GLY A 38 1.07 -6.75 13.87
C GLY A 38 2.36 -5.97 14.12
N LEU A 39 2.62 -4.89 13.38
CA LEU A 39 3.79 -4.03 13.53
C LEU A 39 3.44 -2.75 14.27
N ILE A 40 4.36 -2.27 15.09
CA ILE A 40 4.24 -0.98 15.76
C ILE A 40 4.95 0.06 14.90
N LEU A 41 4.19 0.98 14.33
CA LEU A 41 4.67 1.94 13.34
C LEU A 41 4.52 3.38 13.83
N CYS A 42 5.38 4.27 13.33
CA CYS A 42 5.14 5.70 13.48
C CYS A 42 3.89 6.12 12.69
N GLU A 43 3.36 7.28 12.99
CA GLU A 43 2.10 7.77 12.40
C GLU A 43 2.13 7.75 10.86
N ARG A 44 3.24 8.15 10.27
CA ARG A 44 3.39 8.20 8.81
C ARG A 44 3.48 6.83 8.16
N HIS A 45 4.31 5.94 8.69
CA HIS A 45 4.41 4.57 8.15
C HIS A 45 3.15 3.77 8.40
N ALA A 46 2.45 4.01 9.50
CA ALA A 46 1.12 3.45 9.73
C ALA A 46 0.12 3.89 8.65
N LEU A 47 0.12 5.17 8.29
CA LEU A 47 -0.72 5.69 7.22
C LEU A 47 -0.34 5.09 5.85
N GLU A 48 0.94 4.97 5.55
CA GLU A 48 1.43 4.35 4.31
C GLU A 48 0.95 2.89 4.18
N VAL A 49 1.12 2.09 5.21
CA VAL A 49 0.65 0.69 5.21
C VAL A 49 -0.87 0.60 5.06
N LYS A 50 -1.62 1.48 5.71
CA LYS A 50 -3.08 1.54 5.57
C LYS A 50 -3.50 1.90 4.14
N LEU A 51 -2.85 2.86 3.51
CA LEU A 51 -3.13 3.26 2.13
C LEU A 51 -2.82 2.12 1.14
N GLU A 52 -1.71 1.44 1.30
CA GLU A 52 -1.37 0.25 0.51
C GLU A 52 -2.42 -0.85 0.67
N GLY A 53 -2.85 -1.13 1.90
CA GLY A 53 -3.92 -2.08 2.18
C GLY A 53 -5.27 -1.68 1.55
N GLN A 54 -5.60 -0.40 1.52
CA GLN A 54 -6.79 0.10 0.83
C GLN A 54 -6.70 -0.10 -0.69
N ILE A 55 -5.54 0.16 -1.28
CA ILE A 55 -5.31 -0.04 -2.71
C ILE A 55 -5.52 -1.50 -3.09
N GLU A 56 -4.97 -2.42 -2.32
CA GLU A 56 -5.14 -3.85 -2.54
C GLU A 56 -6.60 -4.27 -2.38
N CYS A 57 -7.26 -3.84 -1.31
CA CYS A 57 -8.67 -4.15 -1.04
C CYS A 57 -9.60 -3.67 -2.18
N TRP A 58 -9.42 -2.44 -2.67
CA TRP A 58 -10.17 -1.93 -3.81
C TRP A 58 -9.83 -2.66 -5.11
N GLY A 59 -8.57 -3.09 -5.27
CA GLY A 59 -8.16 -3.93 -6.40
C GLY A 59 -8.87 -5.28 -6.42
N GLU A 60 -8.95 -5.96 -5.31
CA GLU A 60 -9.70 -7.21 -5.15
C GLU A 60 -11.20 -7.01 -5.38
N MET A 61 -11.78 -5.93 -4.84
CA MET A 61 -13.18 -5.60 -5.06
C MET A 61 -13.49 -5.42 -6.55
N LEU A 62 -12.63 -4.74 -7.30
CA LEU A 62 -12.79 -4.56 -8.74
C LEU A 62 -12.76 -5.89 -9.50
N LEU A 63 -11.90 -6.83 -9.10
CA LEU A 63 -11.89 -8.18 -9.68
C LEU A 63 -13.20 -8.93 -9.42
N HIS A 64 -13.74 -8.84 -8.23
CA HIS A 64 -15.03 -9.44 -7.90
C HIS A 64 -16.18 -8.78 -8.67
N ILE A 65 -16.19 -7.48 -8.80
CA ILE A 65 -17.19 -6.75 -9.61
C ILE A 65 -17.15 -7.24 -11.06
N ASP A 66 -15.97 -7.44 -11.63
CA ASP A 66 -15.83 -7.96 -12.99
C ASP A 66 -16.40 -9.37 -13.13
N LEU A 67 -16.13 -10.24 -12.18
CA LEU A 67 -16.67 -11.61 -12.19
C LEU A 67 -18.19 -11.60 -12.06
N TRP A 68 -18.72 -10.82 -11.12
CA TRP A 68 -20.18 -10.72 -10.91
C TRP A 68 -20.90 -10.05 -12.09
N SER A 69 -20.28 -9.09 -12.74
CA SER A 69 -20.83 -8.45 -13.93
C SER A 69 -20.96 -9.44 -15.09
N ARG A 70 -19.94 -10.27 -15.31
CA ARG A 70 -20.01 -11.32 -16.33
C ARG A 70 -21.10 -12.35 -16.04
N GLU A 71 -21.24 -12.75 -14.78
CA GLU A 71 -22.30 -13.67 -14.36
C GLU A 71 -23.68 -13.06 -14.47
N ALA A 72 -23.85 -11.79 -14.06
CA ALA A 72 -25.12 -11.07 -14.20
C ALA A 72 -25.53 -10.90 -15.67
N THR A 73 -24.57 -10.58 -16.54
CA THR A 73 -24.80 -10.48 -18.00
C THR A 73 -25.24 -11.82 -18.57
N ARG A 74 -24.58 -12.91 -18.16
CA ARG A 74 -24.94 -14.25 -18.61
C ARG A 74 -26.35 -14.66 -18.18
N ARG A 75 -26.82 -14.15 -17.03
CA ARG A 75 -28.16 -14.40 -16.49
C ARG A 75 -29.18 -13.35 -16.94
N GLU A 76 -28.84 -12.47 -17.85
CA GLU A 76 -29.71 -11.41 -18.35
C GLU A 76 -30.26 -10.49 -17.23
N ARG A 77 -29.49 -10.27 -16.17
CA ARG A 77 -29.82 -9.42 -15.03
C ARG A 77 -29.26 -8.01 -15.21
N GLU A 78 -29.90 -7.24 -16.09
CA GLU A 78 -29.48 -5.86 -16.39
C GLU A 78 -29.50 -4.95 -15.15
N ASP A 79 -30.47 -5.13 -14.25
CA ASP A 79 -30.59 -4.43 -12.98
C ASP A 79 -29.34 -4.60 -12.09
N VAL A 80 -28.77 -5.81 -12.07
CA VAL A 80 -27.55 -6.12 -11.32
C VAL A 80 -26.32 -5.56 -12.02
N VAL A 81 -26.27 -5.63 -13.35
CA VAL A 81 -25.18 -5.08 -14.15
C VAL A 81 -25.04 -3.55 -13.93
N GLU A 82 -26.15 -2.82 -13.96
CA GLU A 82 -26.15 -1.38 -13.69
C GLU A 82 -25.66 -1.04 -12.29
N LEU A 83 -26.11 -1.78 -11.28
CA LEU A 83 -25.65 -1.59 -9.90
C LEU A 83 -24.14 -1.85 -9.75
N LEU A 84 -23.64 -2.93 -10.37
CA LEU A 84 -22.22 -3.27 -10.35
C LEU A 84 -21.36 -2.23 -11.08
N GLU A 85 -21.90 -1.61 -12.13
CA GLU A 85 -21.19 -0.53 -12.84
C GLU A 85 -21.02 0.71 -11.94
N VAL A 86 -22.06 1.09 -11.19
CA VAL A 86 -21.95 2.17 -10.20
C VAL A 86 -20.90 1.84 -9.15
N GLN A 87 -20.91 0.63 -8.62
CA GLN A 87 -19.91 0.17 -7.65
C GLN A 87 -18.50 0.14 -8.24
N ARG A 88 -18.36 -0.20 -9.53
CA ARG A 88 -17.07 -0.16 -10.22
C ARG A 88 -16.50 1.25 -10.27
N ILE A 89 -17.31 2.23 -10.61
CA ILE A 89 -16.92 3.64 -10.66
C ILE A 89 -16.48 4.11 -9.27
N GLU A 90 -17.24 3.80 -8.24
CA GLU A 90 -16.92 4.17 -6.87
C GLU A 90 -15.61 3.52 -6.38
N ALA A 91 -15.43 2.23 -6.62
CA ALA A 91 -14.23 1.50 -6.25
C ALA A 91 -12.99 1.99 -6.99
N THR A 92 -13.12 2.28 -8.29
CA THR A 92 -12.04 2.84 -9.11
C THR A 92 -11.63 4.22 -8.59
N SER A 93 -12.59 5.09 -8.29
CA SER A 93 -12.34 6.42 -7.75
C SER A 93 -11.71 6.37 -6.36
N ALA A 94 -12.16 5.46 -5.50
CA ALA A 94 -11.60 5.28 -4.16
C ALA A 94 -10.16 4.76 -4.22
N ARG A 95 -9.88 3.81 -5.10
CA ARG A 95 -8.53 3.29 -5.33
C ARG A 95 -7.59 4.37 -5.86
N GLN A 96 -8.05 5.16 -6.81
CA GLN A 96 -7.29 6.27 -7.37
C GLN A 96 -6.93 7.31 -6.30
N ARG A 97 -7.87 7.69 -5.45
CA ARG A 97 -7.59 8.61 -4.31
C ARG A 97 -6.56 8.03 -3.36
N ALA A 98 -6.63 6.74 -3.05
CA ALA A 98 -5.64 6.11 -2.19
C ALA A 98 -4.23 6.12 -2.82
N TYR A 99 -4.11 5.95 -4.14
CA TYR A 99 -2.84 6.11 -4.86
C TYR A 99 -2.30 7.53 -4.78
N GLU A 100 -3.16 8.53 -4.99
CA GLU A 100 -2.78 9.94 -4.93
C GLU A 100 -2.33 10.34 -3.52
N ASP A 101 -3.04 9.88 -2.49
CA ASP A 101 -2.68 10.12 -1.10
C ASP A 101 -1.35 9.46 -0.74
N LEU A 102 -1.12 8.23 -1.21
CA LEU A 102 0.14 7.51 -1.01
C LEU A 102 1.31 8.20 -1.71
N ASP A 103 1.11 8.65 -2.94
CA ASP A 103 2.11 9.38 -3.71
C ASP A 103 2.46 10.72 -3.06
N THR A 104 1.46 11.45 -2.58
CA THR A 104 1.64 12.67 -1.81
C THR A 104 2.42 12.42 -0.53
N LEU A 105 2.06 11.39 0.21
CA LEU A 105 2.75 11.03 1.46
C LEU A 105 4.22 10.69 1.20
N ARG A 106 4.52 9.97 0.14
CA ARG A 106 5.89 9.59 -0.24
C ARG A 106 6.71 10.78 -0.73
N SER A 107 6.09 11.71 -1.44
CA SER A 107 6.79 12.91 -1.92
C SER A 107 7.14 13.90 -0.80
N GLU A 108 6.41 13.89 0.31
CA GLU A 108 6.70 14.68 1.50
C GLU A 108 7.87 14.14 2.32
N THR A 109 8.42 12.98 1.97
CA THR A 109 9.49 12.29 2.69
C THR A 109 10.76 12.11 1.87
N PRO A 110 11.60 13.15 1.77
CA PRO A 110 12.77 13.13 0.88
C PRO A 110 13.79 12.03 1.19
N TRP A 111 13.84 11.54 2.41
CA TRP A 111 14.81 10.53 2.82
C TRP A 111 14.45 9.10 2.34
N GLU A 112 13.20 8.84 2.07
CA GLU A 112 12.75 7.57 1.50
C GLU A 112 13.14 7.41 0.03
N HIS A 113 13.39 8.52 -0.64
CA HIS A 113 13.85 8.55 -2.02
C HIS A 113 15.37 8.47 -2.18
N LYS A 114 16.12 8.45 -1.07
CA LYS A 114 17.55 8.19 -1.10
C LYS A 114 17.79 6.69 -1.25
N GLU A 115 17.63 6.22 -2.46
CA GLU A 115 18.04 4.87 -2.80
C GLU A 115 19.54 4.72 -2.58
N PRO A 116 20.00 3.68 -1.88
CA PRO A 116 21.41 3.39 -1.79
C PRO A 116 21.93 3.11 -3.21
N PRO A 117 23.06 3.72 -3.60
CA PRO A 117 23.56 3.64 -4.98
C PRO A 117 23.80 2.22 -5.48
N THR A 118 23.98 1.27 -4.59
CA THR A 118 24.22 -0.14 -4.92
C THR A 118 22.97 -0.93 -5.32
N THR A 119 21.77 -0.50 -4.87
CA THR A 119 20.50 -1.16 -5.20
C THR A 119 19.86 -0.61 -6.46
N ARG A 120 20.27 0.55 -6.90
CA ARG A 120 19.72 1.22 -8.09
C ARG A 120 19.86 0.42 -9.36
N GLY A 121 21.00 -0.22 -9.56
CA GLY A 121 21.25 -1.06 -10.73
C GLY A 121 20.37 -2.30 -10.77
N SER A 122 20.15 -2.93 -9.63
CA SER A 122 19.31 -4.13 -9.52
C SER A 122 17.84 -3.83 -9.72
N LEU A 123 17.36 -2.72 -9.18
CA LEU A 123 15.94 -2.29 -9.30
C LEU A 123 15.59 -1.84 -10.71
N LEU A 124 16.53 -1.24 -11.44
CA LEU A 124 16.32 -0.82 -12.83
C LEU A 124 16.27 -1.99 -13.81
N LEU A 125 16.89 -3.12 -13.50
CA LEU A 125 16.96 -4.28 -14.37
C LEU A 125 15.77 -5.23 -14.22
N LEU A 126 15.24 -5.40 -13.03
CA LEU A 126 14.21 -6.39 -12.73
C LEU A 126 12.80 -6.00 -13.20
N PRO A 127 12.25 -4.80 -12.90
CA PRO A 127 10.86 -4.49 -13.26
C PRO A 127 10.63 -4.34 -14.76
N PRO A 128 11.48 -3.64 -15.53
CA PRO A 128 11.25 -3.50 -16.97
C PRO A 128 11.40 -4.81 -17.73
N GLY A 129 12.33 -5.66 -17.31
CA GLY A 129 12.55 -6.97 -17.93
C GLY A 129 11.38 -7.91 -17.69
N GLY A 130 10.86 -7.98 -16.47
CA GLY A 130 9.69 -8.78 -16.11
C GLY A 130 8.43 -8.33 -16.82
N ALA A 131 8.15 -7.04 -16.85
CA ALA A 131 6.98 -6.49 -17.53
C ALA A 131 7.02 -6.72 -19.05
N ARG A 132 8.16 -6.57 -19.67
CA ARG A 132 8.35 -6.84 -21.11
C ARG A 132 8.20 -8.33 -21.46
N GLN A 133 8.71 -9.21 -20.62
CA GLN A 133 8.57 -10.65 -20.82
C GLN A 133 7.12 -11.10 -20.70
N LEU A 134 6.37 -10.59 -19.73
CA LEU A 134 4.95 -10.87 -19.56
C LEU A 134 4.13 -10.35 -20.76
N SER A 135 4.43 -9.16 -21.24
CA SER A 135 3.77 -8.59 -22.40
C SER A 135 4.07 -9.40 -23.68
N GLY A 136 5.29 -9.86 -23.85
CA GLY A 136 5.70 -10.71 -24.96
C GLY A 136 5.01 -12.07 -24.94
N GLY A 137 4.84 -12.67 -23.78
CA GLY A 137 4.12 -13.92 -23.60
C GLY A 137 2.64 -13.80 -23.99
N LEU A 138 1.99 -12.75 -23.57
CA LEU A 138 0.59 -12.47 -23.92
C LEU A 138 0.39 -12.23 -25.42
N ARG A 139 1.32 -11.55 -26.07
CA ARG A 139 1.28 -11.33 -27.51
C ARG A 139 1.45 -12.63 -28.30
N ARG A 140 2.29 -13.55 -27.83
CA ARG A 140 2.45 -14.87 -28.46
C ARG A 140 1.18 -15.73 -28.34
N LEU A 141 0.49 -15.66 -27.22
CA LEU A 141 -0.76 -16.39 -27.02
C LEU A 141 -1.90 -15.87 -27.90
N ARG A 142 -1.91 -14.56 -28.22
CA ARG A 142 -2.93 -13.97 -29.09
C ARG A 142 -2.72 -14.25 -30.59
N ARG A 143 -1.52 -14.60 -31.02
CA ARG A 143 -1.23 -14.90 -32.42
C ARG A 143 -1.46 -16.38 -32.80
N ARG A 144 -1.73 -17.22 -31.83
CA ARG A 144 -2.14 -18.60 -32.04
C ARG A 144 -3.64 -18.78 -31.90
#